data_b1be00754c256983c5058a96825102eb
#
_entry.id   b1be00754c256983c5058a96825102eb
#
_cell.length_a   1.000
_cell.length_b   1.000
_cell.length_c   1.000
_cell.angle_alpha   90.00
_cell.angle_beta   90.00
_cell.angle_gamma   90.00
#
_symmetry.space_group_name_H-M   'P 1'
#
loop_
_entity.id
_entity.type
_entity.pdbx_description
1 polymer ?
#
loop_
_entity_poly.entity_id
_entity_poly.type
_entity_poly.pdbx_seq_one_letter_code
_entity_poly.pdbx_strand_id
1 'polypeptide(L)'
;HMFFAFGKEDSELDNSRQQRVLLNTTPKKGNFWWRAFLYFYGNYTHSQESLTPYLQDLMNVINNERGGNIPEKFRLDFRKESKPMMKYANILTFNWRAITLYVSCLLNIPWLYIVIEIVVFTSLAYYLRERHEKLCRQMTMLLEKGYYDETPTLI
;
A
#
# COMPACT_ATOMS: atom_id res chain seq x y z
N HIS A 1 -1.19 -4.72 0.95
CA HIS A 1 -0.73 -6.13 0.95
C HIS A 1 -1.35 -6.98 2.05
N MET A 2 -1.37 -6.49 3.29
CA MET A 2 -1.94 -7.24 4.42
C MET A 2 -3.41 -7.56 4.22
N PHE A 3 -4.20 -6.63 3.73
CA PHE A 3 -5.62 -6.82 3.45
C PHE A 3 -5.88 -8.02 2.53
N PHE A 4 -5.26 -8.04 1.35
CA PHE A 4 -5.45 -9.12 0.37
C PHE A 4 -4.84 -10.44 0.81
N ALA A 5 -3.70 -10.40 1.52
CA ALA A 5 -3.00 -11.61 1.93
C ALA A 5 -3.57 -12.26 3.19
N PHE A 6 -4.12 -11.49 4.14
CA PHE A 6 -4.56 -11.97 5.45
C PHE A 6 -6.04 -11.75 5.75
N GLY A 7 -6.79 -11.12 4.82
CA GLY A 7 -8.23 -10.96 4.98
C GLY A 7 -8.64 -10.05 6.13
N LYS A 8 -7.88 -9.01 6.40
CA LYS A 8 -8.28 -7.98 7.36
C LYS A 8 -9.52 -7.24 6.88
N GLU A 9 -10.40 -6.87 7.81
CA GLU A 9 -11.64 -6.17 7.50
C GLU A 9 -11.39 -4.77 6.93
N ASP A 10 -12.30 -4.31 6.08
CA ASP A 10 -12.24 -3.03 5.36
C ASP A 10 -12.14 -1.80 6.28
N SER A 11 -12.61 -1.92 7.53
CA SER A 11 -12.59 -0.86 8.53
C SER A 11 -11.18 -0.38 8.91
N GLU A 12 -10.13 -1.15 8.58
CA GLU A 12 -8.74 -0.79 8.84
C GLU A 12 -8.06 -0.06 7.66
N LEU A 13 -8.71 0.04 6.52
CA LEU A 13 -8.21 0.77 5.34
C LEU A 13 -8.83 2.16 5.27
N ASP A 14 -8.30 3.07 6.08
CA ASP A 14 -8.66 4.47 6.02
C ASP A 14 -8.32 5.07 4.65
N ASN A 15 -9.37 5.45 3.93
CA ASN A 15 -9.30 6.06 2.62
C ASN A 15 -9.18 7.59 2.76
N SER A 16 -8.52 8.28 1.83
CA SER A 16 -8.41 9.75 1.85
C SER A 16 -9.78 10.45 1.91
N ARG A 17 -10.83 9.83 1.34
CA ARG A 17 -12.22 10.29 1.45
C ARG A 17 -12.74 10.26 2.88
N GLN A 18 -12.51 9.17 3.61
CA GLN A 18 -12.94 9.03 5.01
C GLN A 18 -12.22 10.04 5.90
N GLN A 19 -10.93 10.27 5.67
CA GLN A 19 -10.15 11.28 6.38
C GLN A 19 -10.68 12.70 6.13
N ARG A 20 -11.09 13.03 4.92
CA ARG A 20 -11.72 14.33 4.60
C ARG A 20 -13.09 14.48 5.25
N VAL A 21 -13.89 13.42 5.31
CA VAL A 21 -15.17 13.43 6.03
C VAL A 21 -14.95 13.67 7.51
N LEU A 22 -14.00 12.95 8.14
CA LEU A 22 -13.63 13.16 9.54
C LEU A 22 -13.13 14.58 9.81
N LEU A 23 -12.33 15.15 8.92
CA LEU A 23 -11.86 16.53 9.03
C LEU A 23 -13.03 17.54 9.00
N ASN A 24 -14.03 17.31 8.13
CA ASN A 24 -15.18 18.18 7.99
C ASN A 24 -16.18 18.05 9.16
N THR A 25 -16.33 16.85 9.71
CA THR A 25 -17.22 16.58 10.84
C THR A 25 -16.60 16.94 12.20
N THR A 26 -15.27 17.08 12.29
CA THR A 26 -14.60 17.43 13.54
C THR A 26 -14.80 18.91 13.89
N PRO A 27 -15.32 19.24 15.10
CA PRO A 27 -15.55 20.62 15.55
C PRO A 27 -14.28 21.48 15.48
N LYS A 28 -14.42 22.73 15.04
CA LYS A 28 -13.27 23.67 14.90
C LYS A 28 -12.71 24.14 16.25
N LYS A 29 -13.55 24.25 17.28
CA LYS A 29 -13.14 24.69 18.62
C LYS A 29 -12.53 23.54 19.44
N GLY A 30 -11.31 23.75 19.96
CA GLY A 30 -10.65 22.82 20.87
C GLY A 30 -9.84 21.67 20.20
N ASN A 31 -9.99 21.43 18.90
CA ASN A 31 -9.38 20.30 18.20
C ASN A 31 -8.37 20.72 17.12
N PHE A 32 -7.67 21.82 17.33
CA PHE A 32 -6.73 22.37 16.31
C PHE A 32 -5.67 21.34 15.89
N TRP A 33 -4.99 20.71 16.83
CA TRP A 33 -3.94 19.72 16.55
C TRP A 33 -4.48 18.48 15.86
N TRP A 34 -5.65 18.00 16.27
CA TRP A 34 -6.30 16.85 15.64
C TRP A 34 -6.71 17.15 14.20
N ARG A 35 -7.25 18.32 13.95
CA ARG A 35 -7.59 18.79 12.60
C ARG A 35 -6.36 18.97 11.71
N ALA A 36 -5.28 19.53 12.24
CA ALA A 36 -4.00 19.62 11.53
C ALA A 36 -3.46 18.24 11.18
N PHE A 37 -3.48 17.30 12.12
CA PHE A 37 -3.10 15.91 11.86
C PHE A 37 -3.95 15.29 10.75
N LEU A 38 -5.29 15.38 10.81
CA LEU A 38 -6.18 14.83 9.77
C LEU A 38 -5.93 15.47 8.41
N TYR A 39 -5.63 16.76 8.35
CA TYR A 39 -5.30 17.45 7.11
C TYR A 39 -4.01 16.91 6.48
N PHE A 40 -2.92 16.84 7.25
CA PHE A 40 -1.65 16.32 6.75
C PHE A 40 -1.74 14.84 6.41
N TYR A 41 -2.39 14.05 7.25
CA TYR A 41 -2.57 12.62 7.02
C TYR A 41 -3.47 12.35 5.80
N GLY A 42 -4.55 13.11 5.62
CA GLY A 42 -5.41 13.00 4.44
C GLY A 42 -4.69 13.36 3.14
N ASN A 43 -3.83 14.39 3.15
CA ASN A 43 -3.00 14.75 2.00
C ASN A 43 -1.94 13.68 1.72
N TYR A 44 -1.32 13.13 2.75
CA TYR A 44 -0.37 12.02 2.63
C TYR A 44 -1.05 10.78 2.02
N THR A 45 -2.21 10.39 2.54
CA THR A 45 -2.98 9.24 2.04
C THR A 45 -3.38 9.45 0.58
N HIS A 46 -3.87 10.65 0.24
CA HIS A 46 -4.20 10.99 -1.15
C HIS A 46 -3.00 10.89 -2.09
N SER A 47 -1.83 11.35 -1.65
CA SER A 47 -0.59 11.20 -2.43
C SER A 47 -0.21 9.74 -2.63
N GLN A 48 -0.39 8.89 -1.61
CA GLN A 48 -0.17 7.44 -1.74
C GLN A 48 -1.16 6.78 -2.70
N GLU A 49 -2.43 7.14 -2.63
CA GLU A 49 -3.47 6.65 -3.55
C GLU A 49 -3.17 7.03 -5.01
N SER A 50 -2.71 8.25 -5.25
CA SER A 50 -2.34 8.71 -6.60
C SER A 50 -1.12 7.97 -7.18
N LEU A 51 -0.27 7.42 -6.33
CA LEU A 51 0.87 6.61 -6.73
C LEU A 51 0.50 5.17 -7.09
N THR A 52 -0.69 4.69 -6.71
CA THR A 52 -1.13 3.30 -6.87
C THR A 52 -2.53 3.20 -7.50
N PRO A 53 -2.74 3.70 -8.74
CA PRO A 53 -4.05 3.75 -9.36
C PRO A 53 -4.67 2.35 -9.57
N TYR A 54 -3.91 1.37 -10.02
CA TYR A 54 -4.44 0.01 -10.24
C TYR A 54 -4.81 -0.71 -8.94
N LEU A 55 -4.16 -0.38 -7.83
CA LEU A 55 -4.59 -0.85 -6.51
C LEU A 55 -5.96 -0.26 -6.16
N GLN A 56 -6.18 1.03 -6.43
CA GLN A 56 -7.47 1.68 -6.19
C GLN A 56 -8.58 1.08 -7.08
N ASP A 57 -8.28 0.80 -8.36
CA ASP A 57 -9.21 0.13 -9.26
C ASP A 57 -9.58 -1.27 -8.74
N LEU A 58 -8.60 -2.06 -8.31
CA LEU A 58 -8.82 -3.36 -7.70
C LEU A 58 -9.73 -3.27 -6.47
N MET A 59 -9.48 -2.31 -5.58
CA MET A 59 -10.32 -2.08 -4.39
C MET A 59 -11.74 -1.68 -4.76
N ASN A 60 -11.91 -0.81 -5.77
CA ASN A 60 -13.22 -0.40 -6.24
C ASN A 60 -14.02 -1.58 -6.84
N VAL A 61 -13.38 -2.43 -7.63
CA VAL A 61 -14.03 -3.63 -8.18
C VAL A 61 -14.47 -4.58 -7.06
N ILE A 62 -13.62 -4.84 -6.07
CA ILE A 62 -13.97 -5.70 -4.94
C ILE A 62 -15.13 -5.11 -4.14
N ASN A 63 -15.11 -3.82 -3.84
CA ASN A 63 -16.15 -3.19 -3.02
C ASN A 63 -17.49 -3.06 -3.77
N ASN A 64 -17.47 -2.68 -5.05
CA ASN A 64 -18.68 -2.41 -5.82
C ASN A 64 -19.34 -3.69 -6.35
N GLU A 65 -18.55 -4.65 -6.85
CA GLU A 65 -19.09 -5.83 -7.50
C GLU A 65 -19.31 -6.99 -6.53
N ARG A 66 -18.54 -7.04 -5.42
CA ARG A 66 -18.55 -8.18 -4.50
C ARG A 66 -18.89 -7.80 -3.06
N GLY A 67 -19.29 -6.55 -2.81
CA GLY A 67 -19.64 -6.09 -1.46
C GLY A 67 -18.53 -6.30 -0.42
N GLY A 68 -17.25 -6.23 -0.86
CA GLY A 68 -16.09 -6.44 0.02
C GLY A 68 -15.70 -7.92 0.24
N ASN A 69 -16.44 -8.87 -0.31
CA ASN A 69 -16.13 -10.28 -0.14
C ASN A 69 -15.03 -10.72 -1.12
N ILE A 70 -13.90 -11.17 -0.57
CA ILE A 70 -12.72 -11.59 -1.33
C ILE A 70 -12.66 -13.11 -1.37
N PRO A 71 -12.72 -13.74 -2.57
CA PRO A 71 -12.60 -15.20 -2.70
C PRO A 71 -11.27 -15.71 -2.13
N GLU A 72 -11.30 -16.84 -1.44
CA GLU A 72 -10.10 -17.41 -0.82
C GLU A 72 -9.00 -17.74 -1.84
N LYS A 73 -9.40 -18.26 -3.01
CA LYS A 73 -8.49 -18.52 -4.12
C LYS A 73 -7.75 -17.23 -4.56
N PHE A 74 -8.46 -16.09 -4.64
CA PHE A 74 -7.85 -14.81 -4.95
C PHE A 74 -6.78 -14.42 -3.91
N ARG A 75 -7.08 -14.60 -2.62
CA ARG A 75 -6.12 -14.33 -1.53
C ARG A 75 -4.85 -15.17 -1.65
N LEU A 76 -5.02 -16.47 -1.95
CA LEU A 76 -3.90 -17.40 -2.10
C LEU A 76 -3.02 -17.03 -3.31
N ASP A 77 -3.64 -16.74 -4.44
CA ASP A 77 -2.93 -16.34 -5.66
C ASP A 77 -2.22 -15.00 -5.48
N PHE A 78 -2.91 -13.99 -4.92
CA PHE A 78 -2.30 -12.70 -4.61
C PHE A 78 -1.12 -12.83 -3.65
N ARG A 79 -1.26 -13.66 -2.60
CA ARG A 79 -0.18 -13.94 -1.65
C ARG A 79 1.00 -14.61 -2.31
N LYS A 80 0.76 -15.59 -3.18
CA LYS A 80 1.81 -16.32 -3.90
C LYS A 80 2.61 -15.39 -4.80
N GLU A 81 1.93 -14.57 -5.59
CA GLU A 81 2.55 -13.63 -6.52
C GLU A 81 3.23 -12.44 -5.83
N SER A 82 2.71 -11.99 -4.69
CA SER A 82 3.29 -10.87 -3.92
C SER A 82 4.49 -11.28 -3.05
N LYS A 83 4.61 -12.58 -2.69
CA LYS A 83 5.67 -13.08 -1.79
C LYS A 83 7.10 -12.69 -2.21
N PRO A 84 7.52 -12.79 -3.48
CA PRO A 84 8.86 -12.39 -3.89
C PRO A 84 9.11 -10.88 -3.71
N MET A 85 8.09 -10.04 -3.85
CA MET A 85 8.21 -8.59 -3.65
C MET A 85 8.44 -8.22 -2.19
N MET A 86 7.90 -9.00 -1.24
CA MET A 86 8.06 -8.77 0.20
C MET A 86 9.52 -8.79 0.64
N LYS A 87 10.36 -9.63 0.02
CA LYS A 87 11.80 -9.68 0.32
C LYS A 87 12.50 -8.36 -0.02
N TYR A 88 12.19 -7.79 -1.17
CA TYR A 88 12.77 -6.51 -1.59
C TYR A 88 12.16 -5.32 -0.83
N ALA A 89 10.87 -5.39 -0.49
CA ALA A 89 10.23 -4.39 0.34
C ALA A 89 10.89 -4.28 1.72
N ASN A 90 11.40 -5.38 2.27
CA ASN A 90 12.12 -5.38 3.54
C ASN A 90 13.42 -4.55 3.48
N ILE A 91 14.08 -4.46 2.32
CA ILE A 91 15.28 -3.62 2.14
C ILE A 91 14.92 -2.11 2.25
N LEU A 92 13.70 -1.73 1.92
CA LEU A 92 13.23 -0.34 2.05
C LEU A 92 12.86 0.05 3.49
N THR A 93 12.95 -0.88 4.45
CA THR A 93 12.63 -0.60 5.85
C THR A 93 13.66 0.33 6.49
N PHE A 94 13.24 0.95 7.58
CA PHE A 94 14.09 1.85 8.38
C PHE A 94 15.43 1.22 8.77
N ASN A 95 15.47 -0.07 9.06
CA ASN A 95 16.68 -0.77 9.51
C ASN A 95 17.84 -0.68 8.49
N TRP A 96 17.55 -0.93 7.22
CA TRP A 96 18.56 -0.84 6.16
C TRP A 96 19.04 0.59 5.92
N ARG A 97 18.14 1.56 6.02
CA ARG A 97 18.49 2.99 5.94
C ARG A 97 19.39 3.39 7.09
N ALA A 98 19.07 2.96 8.32
CA ALA A 98 19.89 3.21 9.49
C ALA A 98 21.28 2.57 9.36
N ILE A 99 21.37 1.31 8.93
CA ILE A 99 22.64 0.61 8.69
C ILE A 99 23.48 1.37 7.66
N THR A 100 22.89 1.79 6.54
CA THR A 100 23.60 2.55 5.50
C THR A 100 24.11 3.90 6.02
N LEU A 101 23.33 4.59 6.84
CA LEU A 101 23.75 5.82 7.50
C LEU A 101 24.94 5.57 8.43
N TYR A 102 24.86 4.54 9.29
CA TYR A 102 25.95 4.19 10.19
C TYR A 102 27.24 3.86 9.44
N VAL A 103 27.16 3.05 8.40
CA VAL A 103 28.34 2.68 7.58
C VAL A 103 28.94 3.93 6.92
N SER A 104 28.10 4.83 6.39
CA SER A 104 28.56 6.08 5.79
C SER A 104 29.29 6.99 6.79
N CYS A 105 28.80 7.06 8.03
CA CYS A 105 29.45 7.79 9.12
C CYS A 105 30.76 7.14 9.55
N LEU A 106 30.82 5.81 9.67
CA LEU A 106 32.05 5.07 10.01
C LEU A 106 33.16 5.26 8.97
N LEU A 107 32.79 5.34 7.69
CA LEU A 107 33.72 5.63 6.59
C LEU A 107 34.12 7.11 6.52
N ASN A 108 33.56 7.96 7.38
CA ASN A 108 33.73 9.41 7.36
C ASN A 108 33.30 10.07 6.03
N ILE A 109 32.31 9.46 5.36
CA ILE A 109 31.75 9.92 4.08
C ILE A 109 30.22 10.01 4.18
N PRO A 110 29.68 10.98 4.96
CA PRO A 110 28.22 11.05 5.22
C PRO A 110 27.39 11.31 3.96
N TRP A 111 27.94 11.97 2.95
CA TRP A 111 27.25 12.20 1.68
C TRP A 111 26.99 10.90 0.90
N LEU A 112 27.74 9.83 1.16
CA LEU A 112 27.52 8.50 0.56
C LEU A 112 26.11 7.96 0.88
N TYR A 113 25.62 8.20 2.10
CA TYR A 113 24.24 7.86 2.48
C TYR A 113 23.21 8.54 1.55
N ILE A 114 23.40 9.82 1.26
CA ILE A 114 22.48 10.58 0.40
C ILE A 114 22.46 10.00 -1.01
N VAL A 115 23.61 9.65 -1.55
CA VAL A 115 23.71 9.02 -2.89
C VAL A 115 23.01 7.66 -2.90
N ILE A 116 23.23 6.82 -1.90
CA ILE A 116 22.59 5.51 -1.80
C ILE A 116 21.07 5.66 -1.63
N GLU A 117 20.61 6.61 -0.81
CA GLU A 117 19.17 6.89 -0.63
C GLU A 117 18.51 7.29 -1.95
N ILE A 118 19.11 8.21 -2.70
CA ILE A 118 18.55 8.68 -3.97
C ILE A 118 18.63 7.62 -5.06
N VAL A 119 19.78 6.96 -5.22
CA VAL A 119 19.99 6.05 -6.35
C VAL A 119 19.43 4.66 -6.05
N VAL A 120 19.79 4.05 -4.93
CA VAL A 120 19.43 2.64 -4.65
C VAL A 120 18.01 2.53 -4.11
N PHE A 121 17.70 3.23 -3.01
CA PHE A 121 16.40 3.07 -2.37
C PHE A 121 15.26 3.66 -3.19
N THR A 122 15.46 4.78 -3.86
CA THR A 122 14.44 5.36 -4.74
C THR A 122 14.18 4.49 -5.96
N SER A 123 15.24 3.99 -6.61
CA SER A 123 15.08 3.08 -7.78
C SER A 123 14.40 1.78 -7.38
N LEU A 124 14.75 1.21 -6.22
CA LEU A 124 14.10 0.01 -5.69
C LEU A 124 12.64 0.25 -5.33
N ALA A 125 12.31 1.39 -4.73
CA ALA A 125 10.93 1.77 -4.43
C ALA A 125 10.09 1.89 -5.69
N TYR A 126 10.64 2.53 -6.74
CA TYR A 126 9.97 2.68 -8.03
C TYR A 126 9.74 1.33 -8.71
N TYR A 127 10.75 0.46 -8.73
CA TYR A 127 10.65 -0.89 -9.28
C TYR A 127 9.57 -1.73 -8.55
N LEU A 128 9.56 -1.69 -7.23
CA LEU A 128 8.55 -2.42 -6.43
C LEU A 128 7.15 -1.89 -6.66
N ARG A 129 6.99 -0.56 -6.76
CA ARG A 129 5.72 0.07 -7.08
C ARG A 129 5.21 -0.43 -8.44
N GLU A 130 6.03 -0.34 -9.48
CA GLU A 130 5.64 -0.75 -10.83
C GLU A 130 5.23 -2.23 -10.89
N ARG A 131 5.99 -3.08 -10.21
CA ARG A 131 5.69 -4.51 -10.15
C ARG A 131 4.39 -4.79 -9.37
N HIS A 132 4.16 -4.06 -8.29
CA HIS A 132 2.92 -4.16 -7.52
C HIS A 132 1.70 -3.70 -8.34
N GLU A 133 1.81 -2.60 -9.05
CA GLU A 133 0.74 -2.08 -9.91
C GLU A 133 0.43 -3.05 -11.07
N LYS A 134 1.43 -3.67 -11.67
CA LYS A 134 1.23 -4.73 -12.68
C LYS A 134 0.47 -5.92 -12.09
N LEU A 135 0.81 -6.35 -10.89
CA LEU A 135 0.10 -7.42 -10.19
C LEU A 135 -1.35 -7.04 -9.92
N CYS A 136 -1.62 -5.86 -9.39
CA CYS A 136 -2.98 -5.39 -9.13
C CYS A 136 -3.81 -5.36 -10.41
N ARG A 137 -3.26 -4.84 -11.51
CA ARG A 137 -3.93 -4.82 -12.82
C ARG A 137 -4.27 -6.22 -13.33
N GLN A 138 -3.33 -7.18 -13.22
CA GLN A 138 -3.58 -8.57 -13.62
C GLN A 138 -4.70 -9.21 -12.77
N MET A 139 -4.67 -8.99 -11.47
CA MET A 139 -5.68 -9.53 -10.56
C MET A 139 -7.05 -8.90 -10.80
N THR A 140 -7.13 -7.61 -11.12
CA THR A 140 -8.39 -6.95 -11.52
C THR A 140 -8.99 -7.59 -12.76
N MET A 141 -8.18 -7.78 -13.81
CA MET A 141 -8.65 -8.42 -15.05
C MET A 141 -9.14 -9.85 -14.84
N LEU A 142 -8.50 -10.62 -13.96
CA LEU A 142 -8.93 -11.99 -13.64
C LEU A 142 -10.23 -11.99 -12.84
N LEU A 143 -10.41 -11.01 -11.96
CA LEU A 143 -11.61 -10.82 -11.16
C LEU A 143 -12.81 -10.46 -12.06
N GLU A 144 -12.64 -9.49 -12.96
CA GLU A 144 -13.68 -9.06 -13.93
C GLU A 144 -14.06 -10.17 -14.92
N LYS A 145 -13.12 -11.04 -15.28
CA LYS A 145 -13.40 -12.23 -16.13
C LYS A 145 -14.11 -13.37 -15.39
N GLY A 146 -14.41 -13.22 -14.11
CA GLY A 146 -15.09 -14.24 -13.32
C GLY A 146 -14.23 -15.47 -13.00
N TYR A 147 -12.91 -15.40 -13.19
CA TYR A 147 -12.02 -16.56 -12.94
C TYR A 147 -12.11 -17.09 -11.50
N TYR A 148 -12.49 -16.25 -10.56
CA TYR A 148 -12.63 -16.60 -9.15
C TYR A 148 -14.08 -16.93 -8.73
N ASP A 149 -15.04 -16.87 -9.66
CA ASP A 149 -16.47 -17.16 -9.37
C ASP A 149 -16.80 -18.65 -9.50
N GLU A 150 -16.03 -19.40 -10.29
CA GLU A 150 -16.28 -20.81 -10.58
C GLU A 150 -15.77 -21.80 -9.51
N THR A 151 -15.18 -21.31 -8.42
CA THR A 151 -14.79 -22.21 -7.33
C THR A 151 -15.92 -22.35 -6.32
N PRO A 152 -16.56 -23.54 -6.20
CA PRO A 152 -17.52 -23.77 -5.12
C PRO A 152 -16.79 -23.58 -3.79
N THR A 153 -17.36 -22.77 -2.92
CA THR A 153 -17.03 -22.75 -1.49
C THR A 153 -17.19 -24.17 -0.98
N LEU A 154 -16.07 -24.89 -0.82
CA LEU A 154 -16.08 -26.12 -0.05
C LEU A 154 -16.45 -25.73 1.39
N ILE A 155 -17.66 -26.11 1.74
CA ILE A 155 -18.25 -26.04 3.08
C ILE A 155 -17.41 -26.91 4.04
#